data_06730dafdafe46c8a28fff61db2554fe
#
_entry.id   06730dafdafe46c8a28fff61db2554fe
#
_cell.length_a   1.000
_cell.length_b   1.000
_cell.length_c   1.000
_cell.angle_alpha   90.00
_cell.angle_beta   90.00
_cell.angle_gamma   90.00
#
_symmetry.space_group_name_H-M   'P 1'
#
loop_
_entity.id
_entity.type
_entity.pdbx_description
1 polymer ?
#
loop_
_entity_poly.entity_id
_entity_poly.type
_entity_poly.pdbx_seq_one_letter_code
_entity_poly.pdbx_strand_id
1 'polypeptide(L)'
;MLPATLLPLTLRRYCLCIGIALAAIACASAQVPAAENTPPPAQIQKQTLAGIDKLQSSYTQSTGLYQSTGWWNSANALTMLADYSLVAHSVSYNTVFSNSFQQAQKTSSGFLNNYYDDEGWWALAWIAAYDLTHTHQYLDMASSIFTDMSGGWDTTCSGGIWWSKDKTYKNAIANELFLSVAAHLANRVAPSARSSYLAWANKEWAWFQQSGMINSQNLINDGLDLSTCKNNGQNTWTYNQGVILGGLVELNRAQRSPQLLATAQTIANAAITHLSDANGVLHDTCEPNCGADGVQFKGIFLRNLMALSFAVPSPQYGTFAVANAESIWNHSRDTSNAFGQVWSGPFDAENAGSQSSALDAFVAAYASTLPYKY
;
A
#
# COMPACT_ATOMS: atom_id res chain seq x y z
N MET A 1 80.23 7.62 -35.15
CA MET A 1 80.56 8.61 -36.23
C MET A 1 79.27 9.30 -36.59
N LEU A 2 79.23 10.58 -36.26
CA LEU A 2 78.37 11.62 -36.86
C LEU A 2 78.78 11.77 -38.34
N PRO A 3 78.04 12.53 -39.21
CA PRO A 3 77.07 13.58 -38.93
C PRO A 3 75.84 13.67 -39.91
N ALA A 4 74.96 14.47 -39.53
CA ALA A 4 74.44 15.76 -40.13
C ALA A 4 73.61 15.62 -41.40
N THR A 5 72.67 16.36 -41.70
CA THR A 5 72.16 17.74 -41.57
C THR A 5 70.93 17.94 -42.45
N LEU A 6 70.06 18.79 -42.04
CA LEU A 6 69.40 19.99 -42.55
C LEU A 6 68.02 19.88 -43.15
N LEU A 7 67.09 20.49 -42.49
CA LEU A 7 66.06 21.55 -42.72
C LEU A 7 65.83 22.03 -44.18
N PRO A 8 64.77 22.78 -44.44
CA PRO A 8 63.34 22.78 -44.05
C PRO A 8 62.40 22.92 -45.26
N LEU A 9 61.14 22.65 -45.10
CA LEU A 9 60.13 23.21 -46.02
C LEU A 9 58.90 23.66 -45.26
N THR A 10 58.70 24.94 -45.35
CA THR A 10 57.58 25.70 -44.84
C THR A 10 56.27 25.33 -45.52
N LEU A 11 55.29 24.93 -44.74
CA LEU A 11 53.87 24.92 -45.18
C LEU A 11 53.04 25.84 -44.31
N ARG A 12 52.47 26.84 -44.96
CA ARG A 12 51.58 27.85 -44.43
C ARG A 12 50.33 27.16 -43.81
N ARG A 13 50.10 27.46 -42.54
CA ARG A 13 48.84 27.14 -41.87
C ARG A 13 47.77 28.18 -42.24
N TYR A 14 46.72 27.72 -42.88
CA TYR A 14 45.45 28.47 -42.93
C TYR A 14 44.71 28.14 -41.63
N CYS A 15 44.55 29.14 -40.75
CA CYS A 15 43.60 29.09 -39.63
C CYS A 15 42.21 29.24 -40.16
N LEU A 16 41.45 28.13 -40.15
CA LEU A 16 39.99 28.19 -40.31
C LEU A 16 39.39 28.29 -38.90
N CYS A 17 38.95 29.45 -38.51
CA CYS A 17 38.18 29.66 -37.29
C CYS A 17 36.76 29.09 -37.49
N ILE A 18 36.54 27.85 -37.02
CA ILE A 18 35.18 27.33 -36.85
C ILE A 18 34.68 27.83 -35.49
N GLY A 19 33.82 28.82 -35.50
CA GLY A 19 33.11 29.26 -34.31
C GLY A 19 32.10 28.20 -33.88
N ILE A 20 32.41 27.49 -32.79
CA ILE A 20 31.43 26.63 -32.10
C ILE A 20 30.56 27.55 -31.24
N ALA A 21 29.36 27.84 -31.71
CA ALA A 21 28.33 28.45 -30.88
C ALA A 21 27.88 27.43 -29.84
N LEU A 22 28.30 27.61 -28.58
CA LEU A 22 27.71 26.90 -27.42
C LEU A 22 26.28 27.40 -27.23
N ALA A 23 25.32 26.70 -27.79
CA ALA A 23 23.94 26.83 -27.37
C ALA A 23 23.79 26.28 -25.95
N ALA A 24 23.68 27.16 -24.98
CA ALA A 24 23.26 26.80 -23.64
C ALA A 24 21.82 26.27 -23.72
N ILE A 25 21.64 24.94 -23.72
CA ILE A 25 20.35 24.32 -23.53
C ILE A 25 20.00 24.57 -22.05
N ALA A 26 19.21 25.61 -21.81
CA ALA A 26 18.51 25.77 -20.54
C ALA A 26 17.55 24.60 -20.44
N CYS A 27 17.88 23.61 -19.60
CA CYS A 27 16.89 22.64 -19.10
C CYS A 27 15.84 23.44 -18.32
N ALA A 28 14.82 23.92 -19.00
CA ALA A 28 13.60 24.31 -18.36
C ALA A 28 13.03 23.03 -17.74
N SER A 29 13.13 22.91 -16.41
CA SER A 29 12.33 21.95 -15.67
C SER A 29 10.88 22.26 -16.02
N ALA A 30 10.28 21.42 -16.87
CA ALA A 30 8.85 21.48 -17.10
C ALA A 30 8.19 21.23 -15.75
N GLN A 31 7.77 22.28 -15.08
CA GLN A 31 6.80 22.19 -14.02
C GLN A 31 5.56 21.62 -14.69
N VAL A 32 5.23 20.35 -14.37
CA VAL A 32 3.93 19.78 -14.69
C VAL A 32 2.91 20.74 -14.07
N PRO A 33 2.01 21.35 -14.86
CA PRO A 33 1.00 22.23 -14.30
C PRO A 33 0.27 21.42 -13.22
N ALA A 34 0.21 21.94 -12.00
CA ALA A 34 -0.72 21.45 -11.00
C ALA A 34 -2.09 21.45 -11.66
N ALA A 35 -2.81 20.33 -11.59
CA ALA A 35 -4.17 20.28 -12.12
C ALA A 35 -4.92 21.49 -11.53
N GLU A 36 -5.52 22.32 -12.37
CA GLU A 36 -6.09 23.62 -12.00
C GLU A 36 -7.15 23.56 -10.88
N ASN A 37 -7.50 22.35 -10.37
CA ASN A 37 -8.55 22.10 -9.40
C ASN A 37 -8.11 21.19 -8.21
N THR A 38 -6.80 20.97 -7.98
CA THR A 38 -6.41 20.18 -6.80
C THR A 38 -6.69 20.97 -5.51
N PRO A 39 -7.47 20.46 -4.55
CA PRO A 39 -7.74 21.16 -3.31
C PRO A 39 -6.45 21.48 -2.54
N PRO A 40 -6.39 22.62 -1.83
CA PRO A 40 -5.24 22.94 -0.99
C PRO A 40 -5.01 21.84 0.08
N PRO A 41 -3.75 21.54 0.44
CA PRO A 41 -3.43 20.53 1.47
C PRO A 41 -4.20 20.74 2.77
N ALA A 42 -4.34 21.99 3.23
CA ALA A 42 -5.09 22.33 4.44
C ALA A 42 -6.58 21.97 4.35
N GLN A 43 -7.19 22.03 3.16
CA GLN A 43 -8.58 21.63 2.96
C GLN A 43 -8.70 20.11 3.09
N ILE A 44 -7.86 19.34 2.41
CA ILE A 44 -7.88 17.86 2.47
C ILE A 44 -7.62 17.41 3.91
N GLN A 45 -6.66 18.02 4.60
CA GLN A 45 -6.38 17.72 6.01
C GLN A 45 -7.60 17.98 6.90
N LYS A 46 -8.29 19.10 6.72
CA LYS A 46 -9.53 19.41 7.47
C LYS A 46 -10.62 18.37 7.22
N GLN A 47 -10.80 17.95 5.97
CA GLN A 47 -11.75 16.90 5.60
C GLN A 47 -11.38 15.55 6.22
N THR A 48 -10.10 15.19 6.18
CA THR A 48 -9.56 13.98 6.81
C THR A 48 -9.84 13.98 8.31
N LEU A 49 -9.54 15.07 9.01
CA LEU A 49 -9.80 15.19 10.45
C LEU A 49 -11.29 15.05 10.80
N ALA A 50 -12.17 15.68 10.02
CA ALA A 50 -13.61 15.54 10.22
C ALA A 50 -14.11 14.09 10.08
N GLY A 51 -13.55 13.35 9.12
CA GLY A 51 -13.83 11.93 8.96
C GLY A 51 -13.20 11.06 10.06
N ILE A 52 -11.99 11.41 10.54
CA ILE A 52 -11.35 10.71 11.67
C ILE A 52 -12.16 10.93 12.96
N ASP A 53 -12.66 12.13 13.23
CA ASP A 53 -13.52 12.39 14.40
C ASP A 53 -14.77 11.51 14.35
N LYS A 54 -15.37 11.33 13.16
CA LYS A 54 -16.51 10.41 12.98
C LYS A 54 -16.10 8.96 13.24
N LEU A 55 -14.95 8.48 12.71
CA LEU A 55 -14.45 7.14 12.96
C LEU A 55 -14.20 6.92 14.46
N GLN A 56 -13.56 7.88 15.14
CA GLN A 56 -13.26 7.77 16.58
C GLN A 56 -14.52 7.68 17.45
N SER A 57 -15.67 8.19 17.00
CA SER A 57 -16.95 8.01 17.70
C SER A 57 -17.39 6.55 17.80
N SER A 58 -16.87 5.67 16.93
CA SER A 58 -17.12 4.21 16.93
C SER A 58 -16.10 3.43 17.75
N TYR A 59 -15.05 4.07 18.26
CA TYR A 59 -14.01 3.38 19.03
C TYR A 59 -14.45 3.04 20.44
N THR A 60 -14.27 1.79 20.87
CA THR A 60 -14.66 1.31 22.20
C THR A 60 -13.44 1.10 23.07
N GLN A 61 -13.25 1.97 24.06
CA GLN A 61 -12.10 1.92 24.99
C GLN A 61 -11.96 0.57 25.71
N SER A 62 -13.08 -0.05 26.11
CA SER A 62 -13.05 -1.28 26.89
C SER A 62 -12.64 -2.52 26.09
N THR A 63 -12.83 -2.50 24.76
CA THR A 63 -12.45 -3.60 23.87
C THR A 63 -11.20 -3.30 23.04
N GLY A 64 -10.87 -2.02 22.87
CA GLY A 64 -9.78 -1.58 21.99
C GLY A 64 -10.11 -1.76 20.50
N LEU A 65 -11.39 -1.90 20.13
CA LEU A 65 -11.88 -2.17 18.78
C LEU A 65 -12.90 -1.11 18.34
N TYR A 66 -13.14 -1.03 17.05
CA TYR A 66 -14.19 -0.19 16.47
C TYR A 66 -15.50 -0.98 16.40
N GLN A 67 -16.61 -0.34 16.80
CA GLN A 67 -17.96 -0.89 16.63
C GLN A 67 -18.40 -0.85 15.17
N SER A 68 -19.46 -1.59 14.85
CA SER A 68 -20.05 -1.69 13.51
C SER A 68 -19.14 -2.29 12.43
N THR A 69 -18.00 -2.85 12.82
CA THR A 69 -17.09 -3.54 11.89
C THR A 69 -16.47 -4.78 12.54
N GLY A 70 -15.79 -5.61 11.74
CA GLY A 70 -15.16 -6.84 12.21
C GLY A 70 -13.84 -6.63 12.96
N TRP A 71 -13.30 -7.73 13.44
CA TRP A 71 -12.07 -7.75 14.22
C TRP A 71 -10.85 -7.34 13.39
N TRP A 72 -10.66 -7.94 12.21
CA TRP A 72 -9.57 -7.57 11.29
C TRP A 72 -9.75 -6.17 10.70
N ASN A 73 -10.98 -5.73 10.52
CA ASN A 73 -11.30 -4.38 10.05
C ASN A 73 -10.82 -3.30 11.03
N SER A 74 -10.85 -3.60 12.34
CA SER A 74 -10.30 -2.69 13.36
C SER A 74 -8.79 -2.51 13.21
N ALA A 75 -8.04 -3.55 12.79
CA ALA A 75 -6.61 -3.44 12.50
C ALA A 75 -6.36 -2.48 11.34
N ASN A 76 -7.17 -2.55 10.28
CA ASN A 76 -7.07 -1.62 9.15
C ASN A 76 -7.39 -0.17 9.53
N ALA A 77 -8.38 0.05 10.41
CA ALA A 77 -8.66 1.39 10.95
C ALA A 77 -7.47 1.95 11.76
N LEU A 78 -6.77 1.09 12.52
CA LEU A 78 -5.53 1.49 13.21
C LEU A 78 -4.40 1.79 12.22
N THR A 79 -4.24 0.99 11.17
CA THR A 79 -3.23 1.26 10.12
C THR A 79 -3.47 2.62 9.48
N MET A 80 -4.73 2.94 9.11
CA MET A 80 -5.11 4.25 8.56
C MET A 80 -4.76 5.41 9.52
N LEU A 81 -5.03 5.24 10.83
CA LEU A 81 -4.66 6.26 11.82
C LEU A 81 -3.14 6.44 11.95
N ALA A 82 -2.36 5.34 11.86
CA ALA A 82 -0.91 5.41 11.88
C ALA A 82 -0.37 6.12 10.64
N ASP A 83 -0.88 5.79 9.47
CA ASP A 83 -0.51 6.44 8.21
C ASP A 83 -0.84 7.93 8.22
N TYR A 84 -2.05 8.30 8.68
CA TYR A 84 -2.38 9.72 8.88
C TYR A 84 -1.41 10.40 9.84
N SER A 85 -1.11 9.75 10.97
CA SER A 85 -0.24 10.31 12.00
C SER A 85 1.19 10.52 11.49
N LEU A 86 1.71 9.60 10.69
CA LEU A 86 3.03 9.72 10.04
C LEU A 86 3.04 10.88 9.05
N VAL A 87 2.04 10.95 8.16
CA VAL A 87 1.94 12.00 7.13
C VAL A 87 1.72 13.39 7.74
N ALA A 88 0.91 13.49 8.78
CA ALA A 88 0.57 14.75 9.46
C ALA A 88 1.54 15.11 10.59
N HIS A 89 2.56 14.29 10.89
CA HIS A 89 3.44 14.41 12.05
C HIS A 89 2.67 14.58 13.37
N SER A 90 1.61 13.80 13.56
CA SER A 90 0.69 13.89 14.71
C SER A 90 0.93 12.76 15.70
N VAL A 91 0.80 13.06 16.99
CA VAL A 91 0.83 12.08 18.07
C VAL A 91 -0.54 11.88 18.73
N SER A 92 -1.58 12.51 18.18
CA SER A 92 -2.91 12.61 18.81
C SER A 92 -3.57 11.24 19.04
N TYR A 93 -3.21 10.23 18.26
CA TYR A 93 -3.83 8.90 18.32
C TYR A 93 -2.97 7.84 18.99
N ASN A 94 -1.81 8.20 19.57
CA ASN A 94 -0.89 7.24 20.21
C ASN A 94 -1.56 6.41 21.31
N THR A 95 -2.48 7.03 22.07
CA THR A 95 -3.25 6.34 23.12
C THR A 95 -4.23 5.30 22.57
N VAL A 96 -4.71 5.46 21.33
CA VAL A 96 -5.57 4.47 20.65
C VAL A 96 -4.78 3.18 20.41
N PHE A 97 -3.55 3.29 19.89
CA PHE A 97 -2.69 2.12 19.66
C PHE A 97 -2.37 1.37 20.95
N SER A 98 -1.96 2.08 22.00
CA SER A 98 -1.64 1.44 23.28
C SER A 98 -2.85 0.79 23.95
N ASN A 99 -4.01 1.41 23.85
CA ASN A 99 -5.26 0.84 24.37
C ASN A 99 -5.69 -0.38 23.57
N SER A 100 -5.69 -0.32 22.22
CA SER A 100 -6.02 -1.46 21.36
C SER A 100 -5.07 -2.62 21.60
N PHE A 101 -3.77 -2.36 21.75
CA PHE A 101 -2.79 -3.39 22.06
C PHE A 101 -3.11 -4.17 23.35
N GLN A 102 -3.56 -3.46 24.38
CA GLN A 102 -3.90 -4.08 25.66
C GLN A 102 -5.27 -4.74 25.69
N GLN A 103 -6.27 -4.11 25.08
CA GLN A 103 -7.66 -4.56 25.25
C GLN A 103 -8.06 -5.61 24.23
N ALA A 104 -7.67 -5.47 22.95
CA ALA A 104 -8.10 -6.38 21.89
C ALA A 104 -7.54 -7.81 22.09
N GLN A 105 -6.40 -7.96 22.74
CA GLN A 105 -5.85 -9.26 23.13
C GLN A 105 -6.71 -10.05 24.13
N LYS A 106 -7.62 -9.38 24.83
CA LYS A 106 -8.56 -10.07 25.71
C LYS A 106 -9.57 -10.93 24.95
N THR A 107 -9.84 -10.60 23.70
CA THR A 107 -10.72 -11.36 22.81
C THR A 107 -9.93 -12.36 21.97
N SER A 108 -8.75 -11.96 21.48
CA SER A 108 -7.89 -12.79 20.64
C SER A 108 -6.44 -12.65 21.10
N SER A 109 -6.02 -13.55 21.97
CA SER A 109 -4.68 -13.51 22.57
C SER A 109 -3.61 -13.58 21.49
N GLY A 110 -2.65 -12.65 21.57
CA GLY A 110 -1.56 -12.55 20.59
C GLY A 110 -2.01 -12.11 19.21
N PHE A 111 -3.24 -11.61 19.06
CA PHE A 111 -3.85 -11.24 17.77
C PHE A 111 -3.90 -12.41 16.78
N LEU A 112 -4.19 -13.62 17.29
CA LEU A 112 -4.31 -14.85 16.51
C LEU A 112 -5.77 -15.33 16.47
N ASN A 113 -6.17 -15.88 15.33
CA ASN A 113 -7.46 -16.56 15.17
C ASN A 113 -7.33 -17.74 14.18
N ASN A 114 -8.42 -18.15 13.54
CA ASN A 114 -8.40 -19.24 12.57
C ASN A 114 -7.94 -18.81 11.16
N TYR A 115 -7.81 -17.50 10.88
CA TYR A 115 -7.58 -16.96 9.55
C TYR A 115 -6.23 -16.23 9.47
N TYR A 116 -5.35 -16.67 8.58
CA TYR A 116 -4.00 -16.08 8.44
C TYR A 116 -3.99 -14.67 7.85
N ASP A 117 -4.99 -14.33 7.04
CA ASP A 117 -5.15 -12.96 6.56
C ASP A 117 -5.56 -11.99 7.68
N ASP A 118 -6.49 -12.40 8.55
CA ASP A 118 -6.87 -11.63 9.73
C ASP A 118 -5.64 -11.30 10.61
N GLU A 119 -4.80 -12.29 10.84
CA GLU A 119 -3.53 -12.16 11.57
C GLU A 119 -2.57 -11.20 10.85
N GLY A 120 -2.46 -11.34 9.53
CA GLY A 120 -1.63 -10.47 8.69
C GLY A 120 -2.02 -8.98 8.79
N TRP A 121 -3.32 -8.68 8.86
CA TRP A 121 -3.80 -7.31 9.06
C TRP A 121 -3.35 -6.73 10.41
N TRP A 122 -3.44 -7.52 11.48
CA TRP A 122 -2.94 -7.10 12.79
C TRP A 122 -1.42 -6.95 12.82
N ALA A 123 -0.68 -7.82 12.14
CA ALA A 123 0.78 -7.66 12.03
C ALA A 123 1.16 -6.35 11.35
N LEU A 124 0.49 -5.98 10.24
CA LEU A 124 0.73 -4.71 9.55
C LEU A 124 0.33 -3.50 10.40
N ALA A 125 -0.79 -3.58 11.14
CA ALA A 125 -1.19 -2.51 12.06
C ALA A 125 -0.15 -2.28 13.16
N TRP A 126 0.44 -3.34 13.71
CA TRP A 126 1.49 -3.21 14.72
C TRP A 126 2.82 -2.72 14.14
N ILE A 127 3.14 -3.08 12.90
CA ILE A 127 4.30 -2.51 12.20
C ILE A 127 4.11 -1.01 11.99
N ALA A 128 2.94 -0.56 11.55
CA ALA A 128 2.62 0.86 11.37
C ALA A 128 2.68 1.63 12.70
N ALA A 129 2.15 1.04 13.78
CA ALA A 129 2.27 1.61 15.13
C ALA A 129 3.73 1.68 15.62
N TYR A 130 4.57 0.70 15.27
CA TYR A 130 6.01 0.74 15.54
C TYR A 130 6.70 1.85 14.76
N ASP A 131 6.43 1.99 13.48
CA ASP A 131 7.02 3.03 12.64
C ASP A 131 6.69 4.44 13.17
N LEU A 132 5.48 4.62 13.71
CA LEU A 132 5.06 5.89 14.31
C LEU A 132 5.68 6.15 15.68
N THR A 133 5.77 5.13 16.55
CA THR A 133 6.05 5.33 17.99
C THR A 133 7.42 4.83 18.44
N HIS A 134 8.08 4.02 17.61
CA HIS A 134 9.30 3.27 17.90
C HIS A 134 9.20 2.38 19.17
N THR A 135 7.98 1.97 19.52
CA THR A 135 7.70 1.10 20.67
C THR A 135 7.89 -0.36 20.27
N HIS A 136 8.98 -0.98 20.71
CA HIS A 136 9.41 -2.33 20.29
C HIS A 136 8.37 -3.42 20.49
N GLN A 137 7.53 -3.34 21.54
CA GLN A 137 6.48 -4.34 21.77
C GLN A 137 5.55 -4.54 20.57
N TYR A 138 5.34 -3.53 19.72
CA TYR A 138 4.53 -3.67 18.50
C TYR A 138 5.26 -4.47 17.43
N LEU A 139 6.55 -4.23 17.26
CA LEU A 139 7.37 -5.00 16.32
C LEU A 139 7.53 -6.46 16.75
N ASP A 140 7.68 -6.69 18.07
CA ASP A 140 7.77 -8.03 18.66
C ASP A 140 6.45 -8.80 18.45
N MET A 141 5.31 -8.12 18.60
CA MET A 141 4.00 -8.72 18.33
C MET A 141 3.84 -9.08 16.85
N ALA A 142 4.18 -8.19 15.94
CA ALA A 142 4.14 -8.47 14.51
C ALA A 142 5.04 -9.66 14.14
N SER A 143 6.20 -9.78 14.77
CA SER A 143 7.12 -10.91 14.59
C SER A 143 6.54 -12.23 15.12
N SER A 144 5.80 -12.18 16.24
CA SER A 144 5.10 -13.32 16.81
C SER A 144 3.97 -13.80 15.89
N ILE A 145 3.15 -12.86 15.40
CA ILE A 145 2.08 -13.14 14.43
C ILE A 145 2.65 -13.79 13.17
N PHE A 146 3.73 -13.22 12.61
CA PHE A 146 4.38 -13.77 11.43
C PHE A 146 4.86 -15.21 11.65
N THR A 147 5.31 -15.54 12.85
CA THR A 147 5.73 -16.91 13.19
C THR A 147 4.55 -17.87 13.07
N ASP A 148 3.36 -17.48 13.54
CA ASP A 148 2.14 -18.29 13.39
C ASP A 148 1.74 -18.41 11.91
N MET A 149 1.69 -17.30 11.17
CA MET A 149 1.40 -17.30 9.74
C MET A 149 2.33 -18.22 8.94
N SER A 150 3.61 -18.30 9.31
CA SER A 150 4.59 -19.17 8.63
C SER A 150 4.27 -20.66 8.77
N GLY A 151 3.54 -21.06 9.81
CA GLY A 151 3.00 -22.40 9.99
C GLY A 151 1.92 -22.80 8.97
N GLY A 152 1.34 -21.81 8.29
CA GLY A 152 0.40 -22.01 7.18
C GLY A 152 1.04 -22.44 5.87
N TRP A 153 2.37 -22.39 5.75
CA TRP A 153 3.08 -22.81 4.54
C TRP A 153 3.16 -24.33 4.42
N ASP A 154 2.76 -24.87 3.26
CA ASP A 154 3.03 -26.28 2.95
C ASP A 154 3.30 -26.48 1.43
N THR A 155 3.38 -27.75 1.01
CA THR A 155 3.71 -28.11 -0.38
C THR A 155 2.50 -28.21 -1.31
N THR A 156 1.28 -28.03 -0.80
CA THR A 156 0.07 -28.01 -1.62
C THR A 156 0.17 -26.87 -2.64
N CYS A 157 -0.11 -27.17 -3.89
CA CYS A 157 0.09 -26.26 -5.01
C CYS A 157 1.52 -25.66 -5.07
N SER A 158 2.52 -26.45 -4.72
CA SER A 158 3.95 -26.12 -4.74
C SER A 158 4.38 -25.02 -3.76
N GLY A 159 3.53 -24.61 -2.82
CA GLY A 159 3.86 -23.59 -1.84
C GLY A 159 2.67 -22.71 -1.44
N GLY A 160 2.99 -21.55 -0.84
CA GLY A 160 2.01 -20.59 -0.32
C GLY A 160 1.42 -20.97 1.01
N ILE A 161 0.89 -19.99 1.73
CA ILE A 161 0.13 -20.24 2.96
C ILE A 161 -1.36 -20.47 2.66
N TRP A 162 -2.04 -21.12 3.58
CA TRP A 162 -3.49 -21.27 3.54
C TRP A 162 -4.19 -19.98 3.93
N TRP A 163 -5.45 -19.83 3.52
CA TRP A 163 -6.32 -18.77 4.01
C TRP A 163 -6.61 -18.94 5.50
N SER A 164 -6.91 -20.18 5.88
CA SER A 164 -7.24 -20.51 7.28
C SER A 164 -6.52 -21.77 7.75
N LYS A 165 -6.50 -21.98 9.07
CA LYS A 165 -5.93 -23.16 9.71
C LYS A 165 -6.70 -24.46 9.38
N ASP A 166 -7.92 -24.33 8.81
CA ASP A 166 -8.69 -25.46 8.27
C ASP A 166 -8.15 -26.03 6.95
N LYS A 167 -7.22 -25.32 6.29
CA LYS A 167 -6.51 -25.74 5.07
C LYS A 167 -7.45 -26.12 3.92
N THR A 168 -8.45 -25.29 3.68
CA THR A 168 -9.46 -25.53 2.63
C THR A 168 -9.32 -24.64 1.41
N TYR A 169 -8.50 -23.55 1.50
CA TYR A 169 -8.34 -22.59 0.43
C TYR A 169 -6.97 -21.89 0.48
N LYS A 170 -6.34 -21.69 -0.69
CA LYS A 170 -5.17 -20.84 -0.87
C LYS A 170 -5.57 -19.64 -1.71
N ASN A 171 -5.67 -18.48 -1.08
CA ASN A 171 -6.12 -17.24 -1.70
C ASN A 171 -5.00 -16.23 -1.87
N ALA A 172 -5.25 -15.18 -2.64
CA ALA A 172 -4.29 -14.13 -2.88
C ALA A 172 -4.00 -13.35 -1.59
N ILE A 173 -5.05 -12.91 -0.88
CA ILE A 173 -4.87 -11.98 0.24
C ILE A 173 -4.00 -12.53 1.37
N ALA A 174 -4.18 -13.78 1.79
CA ALA A 174 -3.35 -14.37 2.85
C ALA A 174 -1.87 -14.42 2.44
N ASN A 175 -1.61 -14.79 1.19
CA ASN A 175 -0.26 -14.89 0.63
C ASN A 175 0.38 -13.50 0.40
N GLU A 176 -0.38 -12.53 -0.05
CA GLU A 176 0.09 -11.14 -0.19
C GLU A 176 0.42 -10.52 1.17
N LEU A 177 -0.40 -10.76 2.19
CA LEU A 177 -0.12 -10.33 3.56
C LEU A 177 1.11 -11.02 4.13
N PHE A 178 1.27 -12.32 3.89
CA PHE A 178 2.47 -13.04 4.30
C PHE A 178 3.74 -12.46 3.68
N LEU A 179 3.73 -12.20 2.37
CA LEU A 179 4.80 -11.47 1.68
C LEU A 179 5.05 -10.10 2.31
N SER A 180 3.97 -9.32 2.48
CA SER A 180 4.05 -7.94 2.95
C SER A 180 4.62 -7.87 4.36
N VAL A 181 4.08 -8.67 5.29
CA VAL A 181 4.59 -8.73 6.69
C VAL A 181 6.05 -9.14 6.73
N ALA A 182 6.45 -10.19 5.98
CA ALA A 182 7.83 -10.63 5.90
C ALA A 182 8.78 -9.51 5.40
N ALA A 183 8.38 -8.82 4.33
CA ALA A 183 9.17 -7.73 3.75
C ALA A 183 9.28 -6.53 4.70
N HIS A 184 8.17 -6.16 5.37
CA HIS A 184 8.16 -5.09 6.37
C HIS A 184 9.07 -5.42 7.56
N LEU A 185 8.99 -6.63 8.11
CA LEU A 185 9.85 -7.09 9.21
C LEU A 185 11.32 -7.12 8.81
N ALA A 186 11.66 -7.57 7.60
CA ALA A 186 13.05 -7.57 7.11
C ALA A 186 13.71 -6.18 7.13
N ASN A 187 12.93 -5.10 7.05
CA ASN A 187 13.43 -3.72 7.08
C ASN A 187 13.50 -3.11 8.48
N ARG A 188 12.92 -3.76 9.52
CA ARG A 188 12.72 -3.18 10.85
C ARG A 188 13.36 -3.96 11.99
N VAL A 189 13.54 -5.27 11.82
CA VAL A 189 14.18 -6.10 12.84
C VAL A 189 15.69 -5.91 12.90
N ALA A 190 16.31 -6.39 13.98
CA ALA A 190 17.76 -6.39 14.11
C ALA A 190 18.46 -7.13 12.92
N PRO A 191 19.66 -6.73 12.50
CA PRO A 191 20.36 -7.33 11.37
C PRO A 191 20.51 -8.85 11.43
N SER A 192 20.62 -9.42 12.62
CA SER A 192 20.71 -10.88 12.84
C SER A 192 19.43 -11.66 12.45
N ALA A 193 18.26 -11.05 12.56
CA ALA A 193 16.97 -11.67 12.21
C ALA A 193 16.54 -11.38 10.75
N ARG A 194 17.09 -10.33 10.14
CA ARG A 194 16.70 -9.81 8.84
C ARG A 194 16.70 -10.85 7.72
N SER A 195 17.73 -11.68 7.67
CA SER A 195 17.92 -12.67 6.59
C SER A 195 16.80 -13.71 6.55
N SER A 196 16.24 -14.10 7.69
CA SER A 196 15.13 -15.06 7.77
C SER A 196 13.85 -14.48 7.14
N TYR A 197 13.48 -13.25 7.50
CA TYR A 197 12.31 -12.59 6.93
C TYR A 197 12.46 -12.32 5.44
N LEU A 198 13.63 -11.86 5.02
CA LEU A 198 13.91 -11.65 3.60
C LEU A 198 13.85 -12.97 2.80
N ALA A 199 14.33 -14.07 3.36
CA ALA A 199 14.22 -15.38 2.74
C ALA A 199 12.74 -15.81 2.57
N TRP A 200 11.90 -15.58 3.57
CA TRP A 200 10.46 -15.84 3.48
C TRP A 200 9.78 -14.94 2.44
N ALA A 201 10.06 -13.65 2.43
CA ALA A 201 9.49 -12.73 1.44
C ALA A 201 9.86 -13.11 0.01
N ASN A 202 11.12 -13.50 -0.24
CA ASN A 202 11.56 -13.98 -1.55
C ASN A 202 10.93 -15.31 -1.93
N LYS A 203 10.78 -16.22 -0.99
CA LYS A 203 10.15 -17.54 -1.20
C LYS A 203 8.68 -17.36 -1.57
N GLU A 204 7.95 -16.52 -0.84
CA GLU A 204 6.56 -16.22 -1.11
C GLU A 204 6.40 -15.54 -2.47
N TRP A 205 7.19 -14.50 -2.76
CA TRP A 205 7.11 -13.80 -4.03
C TRP A 205 7.40 -14.71 -5.22
N ALA A 206 8.41 -15.57 -5.11
CA ALA A 206 8.73 -16.54 -6.16
C ALA A 206 7.58 -17.52 -6.43
N TRP A 207 6.91 -17.98 -5.38
CA TRP A 207 5.73 -18.83 -5.52
C TRP A 207 4.53 -18.06 -6.07
N PHE A 208 4.24 -16.85 -5.55
CA PHE A 208 3.11 -16.05 -5.98
C PHE A 208 3.15 -15.73 -7.48
N GLN A 209 4.32 -15.37 -8.00
CA GLN A 209 4.52 -15.15 -9.44
C GLN A 209 4.21 -16.39 -10.29
N GLN A 210 4.45 -17.59 -9.76
CA GLN A 210 4.25 -18.86 -10.47
C GLN A 210 2.85 -19.42 -10.28
N SER A 211 2.10 -18.95 -9.31
CA SER A 211 0.75 -19.42 -8.98
C SER A 211 -0.27 -19.16 -10.10
N GLY A 212 -0.01 -18.16 -10.95
CA GLY A 212 -0.91 -17.72 -12.00
C GLY A 212 -2.04 -16.81 -11.49
N MET A 213 -2.08 -16.45 -10.20
CA MET A 213 -3.10 -15.54 -9.68
C MET A 213 -3.02 -14.14 -10.31
N ILE A 214 -1.82 -13.68 -10.72
CA ILE A 214 -1.67 -12.52 -11.60
C ILE A 214 -2.10 -12.95 -13.01
N ASN A 215 -3.23 -12.45 -13.48
CA ASN A 215 -3.82 -12.83 -14.75
C ASN A 215 -3.24 -12.05 -15.95
N SER A 216 -3.75 -12.33 -17.15
CA SER A 216 -3.27 -11.69 -18.39
C SER A 216 -3.56 -10.18 -18.47
N GLN A 217 -4.45 -9.65 -17.64
CA GLN A 217 -4.73 -8.22 -17.52
C GLN A 217 -3.84 -7.55 -16.46
N ASN A 218 -2.91 -8.28 -15.84
CA ASN A 218 -2.10 -7.87 -14.70
C ASN A 218 -2.95 -7.52 -13.46
N LEU A 219 -4.13 -8.11 -13.34
CA LEU A 219 -4.95 -8.08 -12.13
C LEU A 219 -4.79 -9.40 -11.37
N ILE A 220 -5.01 -9.36 -10.06
CA ILE A 220 -4.88 -10.52 -9.18
C ILE A 220 -6.27 -11.05 -8.88
N ASN A 221 -6.52 -12.30 -9.26
CA ASN A 221 -7.74 -13.02 -8.90
C ASN A 221 -7.66 -13.54 -7.47
N ASP A 222 -8.83 -13.85 -6.91
CA ASP A 222 -9.02 -14.16 -5.50
C ASP A 222 -8.17 -15.34 -4.98
N GLY A 223 -7.91 -16.36 -5.80
CA GLY A 223 -7.09 -17.48 -5.35
C GLY A 223 -6.98 -18.63 -6.34
N LEU A 224 -6.69 -19.83 -5.80
CA LEU A 224 -6.46 -21.04 -6.56
C LEU A 224 -7.63 -22.02 -6.44
N ASP A 225 -7.89 -22.73 -7.54
CA ASP A 225 -8.61 -24.01 -7.53
C ASP A 225 -7.63 -25.10 -7.05
N LEU A 226 -7.85 -25.65 -5.87
CA LEU A 226 -6.96 -26.64 -5.25
C LEU A 226 -6.90 -27.98 -6.01
N SER A 227 -7.91 -28.30 -6.82
CA SER A 227 -7.92 -29.53 -7.62
C SER A 227 -6.96 -29.47 -8.79
N THR A 228 -6.73 -28.27 -9.32
CA THR A 228 -5.88 -28.02 -10.48
C THR A 228 -4.62 -27.22 -10.15
N CYS A 229 -4.56 -26.60 -8.97
CA CYS A 229 -3.55 -25.62 -8.57
C CYS A 229 -3.38 -24.46 -9.56
N LYS A 230 -4.49 -24.06 -10.19
CA LYS A 230 -4.52 -22.94 -11.13
C LYS A 230 -5.36 -21.80 -10.58
N ASN A 231 -5.12 -20.60 -11.11
CA ASN A 231 -5.99 -19.44 -10.89
C ASN A 231 -7.46 -19.82 -11.05
N ASN A 232 -8.29 -19.53 -10.05
CA ASN A 232 -9.71 -19.88 -10.04
C ASN A 232 -10.59 -18.95 -10.89
N GLY A 233 -10.03 -17.85 -11.42
CA GLY A 233 -10.77 -16.86 -12.22
C GLY A 233 -11.83 -16.07 -11.44
N GLN A 234 -11.81 -16.13 -10.10
CA GLN A 234 -12.76 -15.39 -9.26
C GLN A 234 -12.42 -13.89 -9.24
N ASN A 235 -13.16 -13.12 -8.44
CA ASN A 235 -13.09 -11.67 -8.39
C ASN A 235 -11.66 -11.12 -8.26
N THR A 236 -11.45 -9.96 -8.87
CA THR A 236 -10.21 -9.19 -8.76
C THR A 236 -10.44 -8.04 -7.77
N TRP A 237 -10.59 -8.39 -6.49
CA TRP A 237 -10.84 -7.43 -5.42
C TRP A 237 -9.77 -6.35 -5.36
N THR A 238 -10.16 -5.11 -5.05
CA THR A 238 -9.21 -3.99 -4.99
C THR A 238 -8.13 -4.17 -3.95
N TYR A 239 -8.41 -4.80 -2.81
CA TYR A 239 -7.41 -5.04 -1.75
C TYR A 239 -6.29 -5.99 -2.20
N ASN A 240 -6.57 -6.99 -3.04
CA ASN A 240 -5.54 -7.86 -3.61
C ASN A 240 -4.59 -7.06 -4.52
N GLN A 241 -5.13 -6.14 -5.31
CA GLN A 241 -4.30 -5.25 -6.13
C GLN A 241 -3.46 -4.30 -5.25
N GLY A 242 -3.94 -4.00 -4.03
CA GLY A 242 -3.29 -3.09 -3.09
C GLY A 242 -2.17 -3.74 -2.29
N VAL A 243 -2.44 -4.80 -1.55
CA VAL A 243 -1.47 -5.38 -0.59
C VAL A 243 -0.18 -5.80 -1.26
N ILE A 244 -0.26 -6.33 -2.48
CA ILE A 244 0.92 -6.71 -3.25
C ILE A 244 1.83 -5.51 -3.55
N LEU A 245 1.28 -4.31 -3.77
CA LEU A 245 2.08 -3.10 -4.02
C LEU A 245 2.96 -2.78 -2.82
N GLY A 246 2.36 -2.73 -1.62
CA GLY A 246 3.08 -2.48 -0.36
C GLY A 246 4.14 -3.55 -0.09
N GLY A 247 3.80 -4.82 -0.30
CA GLY A 247 4.74 -5.95 -0.16
C GLY A 247 5.94 -5.82 -1.09
N LEU A 248 5.72 -5.48 -2.37
CA LEU A 248 6.80 -5.31 -3.36
C LEU A 248 7.64 -4.06 -3.10
N VAL A 249 7.04 -2.97 -2.63
CA VAL A 249 7.77 -1.76 -2.21
C VAL A 249 8.71 -2.08 -1.06
N GLU A 250 8.23 -2.75 -0.01
CA GLU A 250 9.06 -3.12 1.14
C GLU A 250 10.12 -4.17 0.78
N LEU A 251 9.80 -5.14 -0.08
CA LEU A 251 10.77 -6.10 -0.58
C LEU A 251 11.88 -5.39 -1.39
N ASN A 252 11.51 -4.41 -2.23
CA ASN A 252 12.49 -3.60 -2.94
C ASN A 252 13.37 -2.78 -1.97
N ARG A 253 12.79 -2.22 -0.91
CA ARG A 253 13.57 -1.52 0.14
C ARG A 253 14.61 -2.45 0.77
N ALA A 254 14.23 -3.72 0.99
CA ALA A 254 15.12 -4.71 1.59
C ALA A 254 16.27 -5.16 0.67
N GLN A 255 16.07 -5.29 -0.64
CA GLN A 255 17.04 -5.91 -1.54
C GLN A 255 17.40 -5.12 -2.82
N ARG A 256 16.77 -3.95 -3.01
CA ARG A 256 17.01 -3.02 -4.14
C ARG A 256 16.90 -3.70 -5.52
N SER A 257 15.72 -4.20 -5.83
CA SER A 257 15.39 -4.80 -7.13
C SER A 257 14.37 -3.93 -7.89
N PRO A 258 14.79 -3.09 -8.84
CA PRO A 258 13.88 -2.23 -9.61
C PRO A 258 12.74 -2.98 -10.31
N GLN A 259 12.95 -4.27 -10.61
CA GLN A 259 11.91 -5.11 -11.23
C GLN A 259 10.69 -5.27 -10.34
N LEU A 260 10.85 -5.29 -9.01
CA LEU A 260 9.74 -5.37 -8.06
C LEU A 260 8.84 -4.13 -8.18
N LEU A 261 9.45 -2.94 -8.26
CA LEU A 261 8.71 -1.70 -8.45
C LEU A 261 8.03 -1.62 -9.82
N ALA A 262 8.69 -2.10 -10.88
CA ALA A 262 8.09 -2.15 -12.21
C ALA A 262 6.85 -3.07 -12.24
N THR A 263 6.91 -4.21 -11.56
CA THR A 263 5.77 -5.12 -11.41
C THR A 263 4.64 -4.45 -10.60
N ALA A 264 4.97 -3.80 -9.48
CA ALA A 264 4.00 -3.06 -8.69
C ALA A 264 3.30 -1.96 -9.51
N GLN A 265 4.05 -1.19 -10.32
CA GLN A 265 3.46 -0.17 -11.21
C GLN A 265 2.54 -0.80 -12.27
N THR A 266 2.90 -1.95 -12.83
CA THR A 266 2.07 -2.64 -13.81
C THR A 266 0.73 -3.07 -13.21
N ILE A 267 0.73 -3.64 -11.99
CA ILE A 267 -0.49 -4.02 -11.27
C ILE A 267 -1.31 -2.79 -10.88
N ALA A 268 -0.67 -1.74 -10.33
CA ALA A 268 -1.35 -0.51 -9.95
C ALA A 268 -2.06 0.15 -11.15
N ASN A 269 -1.39 0.24 -12.29
CA ASN A 269 -1.96 0.81 -13.51
C ASN A 269 -3.11 -0.04 -14.06
N ALA A 270 -3.00 -1.37 -13.99
CA ALA A 270 -4.08 -2.28 -14.36
C ALA A 270 -5.31 -2.09 -13.46
N ALA A 271 -5.11 -2.00 -12.14
CA ALA A 271 -6.19 -1.76 -11.18
C ALA A 271 -6.88 -0.41 -11.44
N ILE A 272 -6.12 0.67 -11.59
CA ILE A 272 -6.67 2.01 -11.91
C ILE A 272 -7.48 1.96 -13.23
N THR A 273 -7.00 1.23 -14.23
CA THR A 273 -7.66 1.16 -15.55
C THR A 273 -8.93 0.32 -15.54
N HIS A 274 -8.93 -0.81 -14.83
CA HIS A 274 -10.00 -1.81 -14.95
C HIS A 274 -10.99 -1.81 -13.78
N LEU A 275 -10.62 -1.23 -12.63
CA LEU A 275 -11.45 -1.23 -11.42
C LEU A 275 -11.96 0.17 -11.07
N SER A 276 -11.89 1.12 -11.99
CA SER A 276 -12.46 2.47 -11.82
C SER A 276 -13.54 2.74 -12.85
N ASP A 277 -14.47 3.62 -12.49
CA ASP A 277 -15.46 4.14 -13.43
C ASP A 277 -14.88 5.18 -14.41
N ALA A 278 -15.71 5.72 -15.30
CA ALA A 278 -15.31 6.71 -16.28
C ALA A 278 -14.81 8.04 -15.65
N ASN A 279 -15.10 8.29 -14.38
CA ASN A 279 -14.65 9.46 -13.63
C ASN A 279 -13.37 9.18 -12.82
N GLY A 280 -12.81 7.96 -12.91
CA GLY A 280 -11.64 7.53 -12.17
C GLY A 280 -11.93 7.20 -10.70
N VAL A 281 -13.16 6.92 -10.33
CA VAL A 281 -13.54 6.49 -8.98
C VAL A 281 -13.45 4.98 -8.88
N LEU A 282 -12.74 4.50 -7.87
CA LEU A 282 -12.47 3.08 -7.64
C LEU A 282 -13.74 2.33 -7.19
N HIS A 283 -13.95 1.15 -7.73
CA HIS A 283 -15.08 0.26 -7.44
C HIS A 283 -14.64 -1.17 -7.18
N ASP A 284 -15.38 -1.85 -6.28
CA ASP A 284 -15.37 -3.29 -6.18
C ASP A 284 -16.63 -3.90 -6.81
N THR A 285 -16.50 -5.11 -7.35
CA THR A 285 -17.59 -5.80 -8.06
C THR A 285 -18.79 -6.13 -7.18
N CYS A 286 -18.64 -6.07 -5.87
CA CYS A 286 -19.72 -6.29 -4.89
C CYS A 286 -20.63 -5.09 -4.68
N GLU A 287 -20.23 -3.88 -5.08
CA GLU A 287 -21.00 -2.67 -4.83
C GLU A 287 -22.40 -2.74 -5.47
N PRO A 288 -23.45 -2.26 -4.78
CA PRO A 288 -23.43 -1.55 -3.48
C PRO A 288 -23.54 -2.48 -2.25
N ASN A 289 -23.41 -3.77 -2.36
CA ASN A 289 -23.65 -4.73 -1.27
C ASN A 289 -22.42 -5.57 -0.97
N CYS A 290 -21.36 -4.93 -0.45
CA CYS A 290 -20.07 -5.60 -0.20
C CYS A 290 -19.99 -6.39 1.11
N GLY A 291 -21.08 -6.52 1.86
CA GLY A 291 -21.06 -7.21 3.14
C GLY A 291 -20.22 -6.50 4.20
N ALA A 292 -19.74 -7.28 5.17
CA ALA A 292 -18.95 -6.74 6.28
C ALA A 292 -17.47 -6.48 5.88
N ASP A 293 -16.96 -7.24 4.94
CA ASP A 293 -15.53 -7.24 4.58
C ASP A 293 -15.22 -6.31 3.41
N GLY A 294 -15.94 -6.43 2.32
CA GLY A 294 -15.65 -5.72 1.07
C GLY A 294 -15.73 -4.19 1.17
N VAL A 295 -16.44 -3.66 2.14
CA VAL A 295 -16.54 -2.20 2.41
C VAL A 295 -15.18 -1.55 2.68
N GLN A 296 -14.15 -2.35 3.02
CA GLN A 296 -12.83 -1.84 3.38
C GLN A 296 -11.77 -1.99 2.28
N PHE A 297 -12.06 -2.75 1.22
CA PHE A 297 -11.07 -3.17 0.23
C PHE A 297 -10.44 -2.00 -0.53
N LYS A 298 -11.22 -1.03 -0.96
CA LYS A 298 -10.74 0.12 -1.75
C LYS A 298 -9.73 0.98 -1.01
N GLY A 299 -9.95 1.22 0.29
CA GLY A 299 -9.01 1.97 1.12
C GLY A 299 -7.65 1.29 1.21
N ILE A 300 -7.65 -0.03 1.36
CA ILE A 300 -6.41 -0.83 1.38
C ILE A 300 -5.62 -0.65 0.07
N PHE A 301 -6.30 -0.59 -1.09
CA PHE A 301 -5.63 -0.27 -2.35
C PHE A 301 -5.00 1.12 -2.32
N LEU A 302 -5.76 2.16 -1.91
CA LEU A 302 -5.28 3.55 -1.90
C LEU A 302 -4.07 3.75 -0.97
N ARG A 303 -4.09 3.14 0.22
CA ARG A 303 -2.97 3.16 1.16
C ARG A 303 -1.69 2.60 0.56
N ASN A 304 -1.77 1.44 -0.09
CA ASN A 304 -0.62 0.80 -0.72
C ASN A 304 -0.18 1.49 -2.02
N LEU A 305 -1.11 2.11 -2.75
CA LEU A 305 -0.79 2.99 -3.88
C LEU A 305 0.00 4.23 -3.42
N MET A 306 -0.35 4.80 -2.26
CA MET A 306 0.42 5.86 -1.62
C MET A 306 1.87 5.40 -1.32
N ALA A 307 2.03 4.21 -0.73
CA ALA A 307 3.36 3.65 -0.48
C ALA A 307 4.17 3.47 -1.78
N LEU A 308 3.54 2.99 -2.86
CA LEU A 308 4.18 2.90 -4.17
C LEU A 308 4.55 4.27 -4.72
N SER A 309 3.70 5.29 -4.54
CA SER A 309 3.96 6.65 -5.02
C SER A 309 5.18 7.30 -4.37
N PHE A 310 5.48 6.95 -3.13
CA PHE A 310 6.71 7.39 -2.44
C PHE A 310 7.96 6.67 -2.96
N ALA A 311 7.83 5.39 -3.32
CA ALA A 311 8.95 4.61 -3.86
C ALA A 311 9.25 4.95 -5.32
N VAL A 312 8.21 5.25 -6.11
CA VAL A 312 8.29 5.64 -7.53
C VAL A 312 7.34 6.81 -7.76
N PRO A 313 7.85 8.05 -7.64
CA PRO A 313 7.03 9.24 -7.82
C PRO A 313 6.30 9.24 -9.17
N SER A 314 4.98 9.30 -9.12
CA SER A 314 4.12 9.38 -10.30
C SER A 314 2.94 10.32 -10.01
N PRO A 315 2.83 11.45 -10.74
CA PRO A 315 1.71 12.39 -10.57
C PRO A 315 0.34 11.73 -10.74
N GLN A 316 0.25 10.68 -11.55
CA GLN A 316 -0.99 9.93 -11.78
C GLN A 316 -1.57 9.34 -10.50
N TYR A 317 -0.73 8.78 -9.60
CA TYR A 317 -1.21 8.16 -8.37
C TYR A 317 -1.77 9.19 -7.39
N GLY A 318 -1.12 10.35 -7.29
CA GLY A 318 -1.62 11.47 -6.49
C GLY A 318 -2.94 12.03 -7.04
N THR A 319 -3.02 12.25 -8.36
CA THR A 319 -4.26 12.70 -9.01
C THR A 319 -5.40 11.70 -8.79
N PHE A 320 -5.12 10.40 -8.88
CA PHE A 320 -6.10 9.34 -8.62
C PHE A 320 -6.60 9.37 -7.16
N ALA A 321 -5.70 9.51 -6.19
CA ALA A 321 -6.07 9.59 -4.78
C ALA A 321 -6.95 10.82 -4.50
N VAL A 322 -6.58 11.99 -5.05
CA VAL A 322 -7.37 13.22 -4.92
C VAL A 322 -8.77 13.07 -5.54
N ALA A 323 -8.87 12.51 -6.75
CA ALA A 323 -10.16 12.32 -7.41
C ALA A 323 -11.11 11.43 -6.58
N ASN A 324 -10.58 10.35 -5.98
CA ASN A 324 -11.36 9.48 -5.10
C ASN A 324 -11.79 10.18 -3.80
N ALA A 325 -10.89 10.91 -3.14
CA ALA A 325 -11.22 11.68 -1.93
C ALA A 325 -12.28 12.76 -2.22
N GLU A 326 -12.18 13.47 -3.34
CA GLU A 326 -13.19 14.46 -3.76
C GLU A 326 -14.53 13.82 -4.08
N SER A 327 -14.55 12.68 -4.76
CA SER A 327 -15.77 11.94 -5.04
C SER A 327 -16.48 11.54 -3.74
N ILE A 328 -15.76 10.94 -2.80
CA ILE A 328 -16.29 10.59 -1.48
C ILE A 328 -16.87 11.82 -0.78
N TRP A 329 -16.11 12.92 -0.72
CA TRP A 329 -16.54 14.13 -0.02
C TRP A 329 -17.82 14.73 -0.60
N ASN A 330 -17.93 14.74 -1.93
CA ASN A 330 -19.00 15.43 -2.64
C ASN A 330 -20.23 14.54 -2.87
N HIS A 331 -20.06 13.20 -2.95
CA HIS A 331 -21.12 12.30 -3.40
C HIS A 331 -21.45 11.18 -2.42
N SER A 332 -20.50 10.77 -1.57
CA SER A 332 -20.67 9.61 -0.67
C SER A 332 -20.51 9.99 0.81
N ARG A 333 -20.98 11.17 1.18
CA ARG A 333 -20.89 11.71 2.54
C ARG A 333 -22.25 12.23 3.02
N ASP A 334 -22.57 11.97 4.28
CA ASP A 334 -23.71 12.61 4.96
C ASP A 334 -23.31 13.89 5.73
N THR A 335 -24.28 14.53 6.37
CA THR A 335 -24.07 15.76 7.15
C THR A 335 -23.27 15.58 8.44
N SER A 336 -23.08 14.32 8.90
CA SER A 336 -22.31 13.98 10.09
C SER A 336 -20.85 13.62 9.76
N ASN A 337 -20.41 13.74 8.49
CA ASN A 337 -19.15 13.28 7.94
C ASN A 337 -18.99 11.74 7.97
N ALA A 338 -20.09 11.01 7.93
CA ALA A 338 -20.08 9.59 7.66
C ALA A 338 -19.86 9.36 6.16
N PHE A 339 -18.97 8.42 5.82
CA PHE A 339 -18.63 8.06 4.44
C PHE A 339 -19.22 6.69 4.08
N GLY A 340 -19.91 6.65 2.94
CA GLY A 340 -20.49 5.42 2.41
C GLY A 340 -19.48 4.50 1.75
N GLN A 341 -19.94 3.30 1.38
CA GLN A 341 -19.10 2.35 0.67
C GLN A 341 -19.01 2.65 -0.84
N VAL A 342 -20.06 3.18 -1.47
CA VAL A 342 -20.07 3.55 -2.90
C VAL A 342 -19.49 4.95 -3.05
N TRP A 343 -18.20 5.02 -3.42
CA TRP A 343 -17.46 6.30 -3.44
C TRP A 343 -17.93 7.27 -4.50
N SER A 344 -18.52 6.78 -5.60
CA SER A 344 -19.16 7.63 -6.62
C SER A 344 -20.53 8.17 -6.17
N GLY A 345 -21.04 7.71 -5.00
CA GLY A 345 -22.35 8.10 -4.48
C GLY A 345 -23.54 7.45 -5.20
N PRO A 346 -24.78 7.79 -4.76
CA PRO A 346 -25.04 8.62 -3.58
C PRO A 346 -24.61 7.95 -2.27
N PHE A 347 -24.54 8.73 -1.16
CA PHE A 347 -24.29 8.16 0.17
C PHE A 347 -25.31 7.02 0.44
N ASP A 348 -24.80 5.86 0.80
CA ASP A 348 -25.59 4.65 1.02
C ASP A 348 -25.69 4.28 2.52
N ALA A 349 -24.59 3.79 3.10
CA ALA A 349 -24.52 3.42 4.50
C ALA A 349 -23.08 3.55 5.02
N GLU A 350 -22.93 3.83 6.31
CA GLU A 350 -21.64 3.91 6.99
C GLU A 350 -21.53 2.82 8.04
N ASN A 351 -20.35 2.26 8.14
CA ASN A 351 -19.82 1.55 9.31
C ASN A 351 -18.33 1.93 9.48
N ALA A 352 -17.70 1.52 10.57
CA ALA A 352 -16.31 1.86 10.81
C ALA A 352 -15.35 1.32 9.73
N GLY A 353 -15.72 0.24 9.03
CA GLY A 353 -14.97 -0.29 7.88
C GLY A 353 -15.03 0.64 6.68
N SER A 354 -16.23 1.04 6.21
CA SER A 354 -16.38 1.99 5.09
C SER A 354 -15.78 3.36 5.43
N GLN A 355 -15.93 3.80 6.68
CA GLN A 355 -15.35 5.04 7.16
C GLN A 355 -13.84 5.03 7.09
N SER A 356 -13.18 3.98 7.60
CA SER A 356 -11.72 3.87 7.55
C SER A 356 -11.20 3.67 6.12
N SER A 357 -11.93 2.94 5.28
CA SER A 357 -11.62 2.77 3.85
C SER A 357 -11.58 4.11 3.11
N ALA A 358 -12.62 4.93 3.30
CA ALA A 358 -12.67 6.26 2.73
C ALA A 358 -11.51 7.14 3.24
N LEU A 359 -11.19 7.05 4.54
CA LEU A 359 -10.10 7.81 5.13
C LEU A 359 -8.72 7.42 4.57
N ASP A 360 -8.48 6.18 4.18
CA ASP A 360 -7.26 5.80 3.46
C ASP A 360 -7.12 6.61 2.15
N ALA A 361 -8.22 6.86 1.42
CA ALA A 361 -8.19 7.72 0.23
C ALA A 361 -7.87 9.18 0.56
N PHE A 362 -8.44 9.73 1.65
CA PHE A 362 -8.10 11.08 2.11
C PHE A 362 -6.66 11.21 2.57
N VAL A 363 -6.12 10.21 3.28
CA VAL A 363 -4.71 10.19 3.72
C VAL A 363 -3.78 10.14 2.51
N ALA A 364 -4.07 9.29 1.52
CA ALA A 364 -3.30 9.20 0.28
C ALA A 364 -3.37 10.53 -0.52
N ALA A 365 -4.55 11.14 -0.61
CA ALA A 365 -4.73 12.44 -1.25
C ALA A 365 -3.95 13.54 -0.51
N TYR A 366 -4.05 13.61 0.82
CA TYR A 366 -3.30 14.57 1.63
C TYR A 366 -1.79 14.41 1.43
N ALA A 367 -1.28 13.19 1.55
CA ALA A 367 0.13 12.89 1.35
C ALA A 367 0.64 13.31 -0.02
N SER A 368 -0.16 13.14 -1.09
CA SER A 368 0.22 13.50 -2.45
C SER A 368 0.35 15.00 -2.69
N THR A 369 -0.26 15.83 -1.84
CA THR A 369 -0.20 17.30 -1.92
C THR A 369 0.95 17.91 -1.12
N LEU A 370 1.62 17.10 -0.31
CA LEU A 370 2.76 17.57 0.48
C LEU A 370 4.05 17.55 -0.35
N PRO A 371 4.98 18.51 -0.11
CA PRO A 371 6.29 18.44 -0.75
C PRO A 371 7.01 17.15 -0.30
N TYR A 372 7.52 16.39 -1.28
CA TYR A 372 8.30 15.17 -1.01
C TYR A 372 9.41 15.43 0.02
N LYS A 373 9.28 14.88 1.20
CA LYS A 373 10.27 14.91 2.29
C LYS A 373 10.30 13.55 3.01
N TYR A 374 10.60 12.49 2.28
CA TYR A 374 10.83 11.18 2.92
C TYR A 374 12.09 10.52 2.39
#